data_8c1cf0ffd74e4a70f2386b4243695326
#
_entry.id   8c1cf0ffd74e4a70f2386b4243695326
#
_cell.length_a   1.000
_cell.length_b   1.000
_cell.length_c   1.000
_cell.angle_alpha   90.00
_cell.angle_beta   90.00
_cell.angle_gamma   90.00
#
_symmetry.space_group_name_H-M   'P 1'
#
loop_
_entity.id
_entity.type
_entity.pdbx_description
1 polymer ?
#
loop_
_entity_poly.entity_id
_entity_poly.type
_entity_poly.pdbx_seq_one_letter_code
_entity_poly.pdbx_strand_id
1 'polypeptide(L)'
;MRDLLALLTGETTLNLPTNCVITKAYFDTQGTANTVFHDVEYRNNRIFVCMSNTSGTLWVDLLQLTRPLQIRQIPKVNEGDKTLAFTKDEIIQFVEDVNDRNRIHREAPYIVPGLLILEHLWNHMINHNTTVGVSIRFLSPMLADDCVNIDNRRKMDVLDGLLDDMVLFKARLYDEHKTM
;
A
#
# COMPACT_ATOMS: atom_id res chain seq x y z
N MET A 1 9.37 4.18 7.49
CA MET A 1 8.57 3.86 6.28
C MET A 1 8.21 5.12 5.48
N ARG A 2 7.62 6.17 6.06
CA ARG A 2 7.16 7.38 5.33
C ARG A 2 8.22 7.96 4.37
N ASP A 3 9.48 8.02 4.78
CA ASP A 3 10.57 8.51 3.92
C ASP A 3 10.79 7.65 2.66
N LEU A 4 10.62 6.31 2.76
CA LEU A 4 10.68 5.42 1.60
C LEU A 4 9.50 5.66 0.66
N LEU A 5 8.30 5.91 1.21
CA LEU A 5 7.12 6.22 0.41
C LEU A 5 7.29 7.54 -0.35
N ALA A 6 7.83 8.56 0.32
CA ALA A 6 8.12 9.85 -0.29
C ALA A 6 9.19 9.75 -1.40
N LEU A 7 10.17 8.87 -1.25
CA LEU A 7 11.16 8.60 -2.30
C LEU A 7 10.53 7.95 -3.53
N LEU A 8 9.64 6.97 -3.35
CA LEU A 8 8.97 6.30 -4.47
C LEU A 8 8.16 7.28 -5.32
N THR A 9 7.43 8.18 -4.68
CA THR A 9 6.47 9.07 -5.35
C THR A 9 7.06 10.43 -5.72
N GLY A 10 8.00 10.92 -4.92
CA GLY A 10 8.61 12.24 -5.06
C GLY A 10 9.89 12.27 -5.87
N GLU A 11 10.53 11.10 -6.09
CA GLU A 11 11.80 11.03 -6.80
C GLU A 11 11.60 11.25 -8.30
N THR A 12 12.11 12.36 -8.80
CA THR A 12 12.01 12.72 -10.21
C THR A 12 12.84 11.81 -11.12
N THR A 13 13.86 11.14 -10.58
CA THR A 13 14.73 10.24 -11.34
C THR A 13 14.04 8.93 -11.69
N LEU A 14 13.06 8.47 -10.91
CA LEU A 14 12.30 7.26 -11.21
C LEU A 14 11.36 7.43 -12.40
N ASN A 15 10.92 8.66 -12.67
CA ASN A 15 10.03 9.01 -13.78
C ASN A 15 8.83 8.05 -13.93
N LEU A 16 8.22 7.69 -12.80
CA LEU A 16 7.07 6.78 -12.80
C LEU A 16 5.86 7.41 -13.49
N PRO A 17 5.15 6.66 -14.34
CA PRO A 17 3.93 7.15 -14.96
C PRO A 17 2.84 7.47 -13.93
N THR A 18 2.13 8.58 -14.11
CA THR A 18 1.05 9.02 -13.19
C THR A 18 -0.24 8.20 -13.31
N ASN A 19 -0.30 7.23 -14.22
CA ASN A 19 -1.43 6.33 -14.43
C ASN A 19 -1.12 4.89 -13.97
N CYS A 20 -0.33 4.73 -12.92
CA CYS A 20 -0.02 3.44 -12.33
C CYS A 20 -0.87 3.16 -11.10
N VAL A 21 -1.11 1.87 -10.85
CA VAL A 21 -1.67 1.37 -9.59
C VAL A 21 -0.74 0.35 -8.97
N ILE A 22 -0.64 0.35 -7.66
CA ILE A 22 0.11 -0.67 -6.94
C ILE A 22 -0.73 -1.95 -6.91
N THR A 23 -0.17 -3.05 -7.40
CA THR A 23 -0.79 -4.37 -7.35
C THR A 23 -0.27 -5.19 -6.18
N LYS A 24 0.97 -4.92 -5.76
CA LYS A 24 1.63 -5.60 -4.65
C LYS A 24 2.67 -4.68 -4.03
N ALA A 25 2.82 -4.74 -2.73
CA ALA A 25 3.93 -4.12 -2.01
C ALA A 25 4.47 -5.07 -0.94
N TYR A 26 5.74 -4.92 -0.61
CA TYR A 26 6.38 -5.60 0.50
C TYR A 26 7.28 -4.61 1.22
N PHE A 27 7.21 -4.58 2.53
CA PHE A 27 8.09 -3.81 3.38
C PHE A 27 8.70 -4.71 4.45
N ASP A 28 9.99 -4.54 4.73
CA ASP A 28 10.63 -5.09 5.91
C ASP A 28 11.55 -4.07 6.59
N THR A 29 11.90 -4.36 7.84
CA THR A 29 12.78 -3.51 8.65
C THR A 29 14.26 -3.75 8.37
N GLN A 30 14.61 -4.70 7.51
CA GLN A 30 16.00 -4.94 7.11
C GLN A 30 16.44 -3.87 6.13
N GLY A 31 16.97 -2.78 6.66
CA GLY A 31 17.47 -1.67 5.89
C GLY A 31 18.99 -1.76 5.67
N THR A 32 19.48 -0.90 4.79
CA THR A 32 20.92 -0.71 4.58
C THR A 32 21.37 0.59 5.26
N ALA A 33 22.46 0.51 6.02
CA ALA A 33 23.02 1.69 6.66
C ALA A 33 23.45 2.71 5.60
N ASN A 34 22.88 3.90 5.63
CA ASN A 34 23.29 5.11 4.91
C ASN A 34 23.03 5.20 3.40
N THR A 35 22.36 4.26 2.76
CA THR A 35 22.21 4.32 1.31
C THR A 35 20.75 4.18 0.91
N VAL A 36 20.26 5.16 0.16
CA VAL A 36 19.03 4.99 -0.62
C VAL A 36 19.39 4.18 -1.85
N PHE A 37 18.80 3.02 -1.98
CA PHE A 37 18.99 2.19 -3.15
C PHE A 37 17.74 2.26 -4.03
N HIS A 38 17.94 2.35 -5.33
CA HIS A 38 16.86 2.32 -6.32
C HIS A 38 17.17 1.28 -7.38
N ASP A 39 16.29 0.29 -7.48
CA ASP A 39 16.28 -0.62 -8.62
C ASP A 39 14.91 -0.52 -9.28
N VAL A 40 14.90 -0.25 -10.58
CA VAL A 40 13.67 -0.08 -11.35
C VAL A 40 13.73 -0.98 -12.58
N GLU A 41 12.84 -1.94 -12.61
CA GLU A 41 12.72 -2.87 -13.73
C GLU A 41 11.37 -2.67 -14.45
N TYR A 42 11.44 -2.46 -15.77
CA TYR A 42 10.26 -2.33 -16.63
C TYR A 42 10.03 -3.64 -17.39
N ARG A 43 8.85 -4.23 -17.22
CA ARG A 43 8.40 -5.44 -17.94
C ARG A 43 7.01 -5.21 -18.51
N ASN A 44 6.94 -4.90 -19.81
CA ASN A 44 5.69 -4.54 -20.48
C ASN A 44 4.98 -3.37 -19.76
N ASN A 45 3.78 -3.62 -19.21
CA ASN A 45 3.00 -2.64 -18.45
C ASN A 45 3.20 -2.74 -16.93
N ARG A 46 4.20 -3.50 -16.45
CA ARG A 46 4.57 -3.60 -15.03
C ARG A 46 5.89 -2.90 -14.77
N ILE A 47 5.95 -2.30 -13.60
CA ILE A 47 7.16 -1.62 -13.11
C ILE A 47 7.42 -2.17 -11.71
N PHE A 48 8.60 -2.76 -11.53
CA PHE A 48 9.06 -3.25 -10.24
C PHE A 48 10.06 -2.23 -9.69
N VAL A 49 9.83 -1.78 -8.47
CA VAL A 49 10.71 -0.84 -7.79
C VAL A 49 11.13 -1.43 -6.45
N CYS A 50 12.44 -1.42 -6.21
CA CYS A 50 13.03 -1.75 -4.93
C CYS A 50 13.81 -0.55 -4.42
N MET A 51 13.59 -0.19 -3.15
CA MET A 51 14.34 0.87 -2.49
C MET A 51 14.54 0.54 -1.02
N SER A 52 15.69 0.93 -0.47
CA SER A 52 15.99 0.76 0.95
C SER A 52 16.71 1.97 1.53
N ASN A 53 16.54 2.14 2.82
CA ASN A 53 17.26 3.11 3.64
C ASN A 53 17.44 2.53 5.06
N THR A 54 17.83 3.37 6.00
CA THR A 54 17.99 2.97 7.42
C THR A 54 16.69 2.53 8.09
N SER A 55 15.52 2.85 7.53
CA SER A 55 14.21 2.46 8.08
C SER A 55 13.74 1.10 7.61
N GLY A 56 14.35 0.55 6.54
CA GLY A 56 13.95 -0.73 5.97
C GLY A 56 14.06 -0.78 4.45
N THR A 57 13.44 -1.80 3.87
CA THR A 57 13.38 -2.02 2.42
C THR A 57 11.93 -2.11 1.96
N LEU A 58 11.62 -1.43 0.86
CA LEU A 58 10.31 -1.40 0.23
C LEU A 58 10.42 -1.90 -1.21
N TRP A 59 9.60 -2.92 -1.56
CA TRP A 59 9.38 -3.39 -2.93
C TRP A 59 7.95 -3.08 -3.33
N VAL A 60 7.76 -2.60 -4.55
CA VAL A 60 6.43 -2.37 -5.13
C VAL A 60 6.37 -2.91 -6.54
N ASP A 61 5.23 -3.52 -6.86
CA ASP A 61 4.82 -3.95 -8.19
C ASP A 61 3.69 -3.02 -8.65
N LEU A 62 4.00 -2.21 -9.63
CA LEU A 62 3.10 -1.23 -10.24
C LEU A 62 2.58 -1.78 -11.57
N LEU A 63 1.30 -1.57 -11.83
CA LEU A 63 0.66 -1.82 -13.10
C LEU A 63 0.33 -0.48 -13.77
N GLN A 64 0.93 -0.22 -14.92
CA GLN A 64 0.56 0.92 -15.74
C GLN A 64 -0.79 0.64 -16.42
N LEU A 65 -1.74 1.51 -16.18
CA LEU A 65 -3.08 1.37 -16.72
C LEU A 65 -3.12 1.76 -18.19
N THR A 66 -3.62 0.86 -19.02
CA THR A 66 -3.90 1.13 -20.44
C THR A 66 -5.35 1.59 -20.68
N ARG A 67 -6.19 1.45 -19.66
CA ARG A 67 -7.59 1.87 -19.64
C ARG A 67 -7.93 2.42 -18.26
N PRO A 68 -8.94 3.31 -18.13
CA PRO A 68 -9.42 3.74 -16.82
C PRO A 68 -9.87 2.55 -15.96
N LEU A 69 -9.60 2.64 -14.66
CA LEU A 69 -10.13 1.66 -13.70
C LEU A 69 -11.65 1.71 -13.69
N GLN A 70 -12.26 0.54 -13.69
CA GLN A 70 -13.69 0.41 -13.37
C GLN A 70 -13.83 0.38 -11.85
N ILE A 71 -14.36 1.44 -11.28
CA ILE A 71 -14.50 1.62 -9.84
C ILE A 71 -15.95 1.93 -9.48
N ARG A 72 -16.30 1.56 -8.25
CA ARG A 72 -17.55 2.01 -7.64
C ARG A 72 -17.56 3.54 -7.55
N GLN A 73 -18.74 4.13 -7.54
CA GLN A 73 -18.91 5.58 -7.38
C GLN A 73 -19.30 5.97 -5.95
N ILE A 74 -19.75 5.01 -5.15
CA ILE A 74 -20.30 5.24 -3.81
C ILE A 74 -19.48 4.37 -2.83
N PRO A 75 -18.98 4.97 -1.73
CA PRO A 75 -18.34 4.22 -0.65
C PRO A 75 -19.34 3.31 0.05
N LYS A 76 -18.85 2.26 0.69
CA LYS A 76 -19.65 1.33 1.46
C LYS A 76 -19.17 1.33 2.91
N VAL A 77 -20.13 1.32 3.82
CA VAL A 77 -19.88 1.29 5.26
C VAL A 77 -20.27 -0.08 5.79
N ASN A 78 -19.29 -0.80 6.34
CA ASN A 78 -19.51 -2.04 7.08
C ASN A 78 -19.51 -1.74 8.58
N GLU A 79 -20.41 -2.41 9.31
CA GLU A 79 -20.39 -2.41 10.77
C GLU A 79 -19.49 -3.58 11.25
N GLY A 80 -18.46 -3.29 12.04
CA GLY A 80 -17.55 -4.31 12.58
C GLY A 80 -16.55 -3.75 13.60
N ASP A 81 -16.00 -4.64 14.43
CA ASP A 81 -15.14 -4.26 15.56
C ASP A 81 -13.72 -3.80 15.15
N LYS A 82 -13.26 -4.23 13.97
CA LYS A 82 -11.93 -3.86 13.42
C LYS A 82 -12.11 -3.34 12.01
N THR A 83 -12.34 -2.05 11.90
CA THR A 83 -12.52 -1.40 10.60
C THR A 83 -11.33 -0.53 10.24
N LEU A 84 -11.00 -0.55 8.96
CA LEU A 84 -10.07 0.36 8.32
C LEU A 84 -10.87 1.31 7.44
N ALA A 85 -10.72 2.60 7.67
CA ALA A 85 -11.35 3.64 6.86
C ALA A 85 -10.38 4.81 6.71
N PHE A 86 -10.48 5.52 5.60
CA PHE A 86 -9.73 6.75 5.33
C PHE A 86 -10.67 7.79 4.76
N THR A 87 -10.67 8.95 5.38
CA THR A 87 -11.39 10.12 4.86
C THR A 87 -10.69 10.70 3.64
N LYS A 88 -11.42 11.48 2.85
CA LYS A 88 -10.83 12.26 1.76
C LYS A 88 -9.65 13.10 2.23
N ASP A 89 -9.78 13.77 3.39
CA ASP A 89 -8.75 14.69 3.88
C ASP A 89 -7.48 13.95 4.28
N GLU A 90 -7.58 12.75 4.87
CA GLU A 90 -6.43 11.89 5.17
C GLU A 90 -5.73 11.43 3.88
N ILE A 91 -6.48 11.10 2.83
CA ILE A 91 -5.92 10.73 1.53
C ILE A 91 -5.17 11.92 0.93
N ILE A 92 -5.77 13.11 0.89
CA ILE A 92 -5.15 14.32 0.34
C ILE A 92 -3.89 14.65 1.13
N GLN A 93 -3.95 14.65 2.47
CA GLN A 93 -2.79 14.90 3.30
C GLN A 93 -1.64 13.91 3.01
N PHE A 94 -1.96 12.61 2.90
CA PHE A 94 -0.95 11.59 2.58
C PHE A 94 -0.29 11.86 1.22
N VAL A 95 -1.07 12.12 0.16
CA VAL A 95 -0.50 12.33 -1.19
C VAL A 95 0.30 13.62 -1.29
N GLU A 96 0.00 14.63 -0.46
CA GLU A 96 0.80 15.85 -0.32
C GLU A 96 2.12 15.56 0.40
N ASP A 97 2.07 14.87 1.53
CA ASP A 97 3.24 14.52 2.35
C ASP A 97 4.28 13.71 1.57
N VAL A 98 3.82 12.78 0.71
CA VAL A 98 4.71 11.93 -0.10
C VAL A 98 4.90 12.44 -1.53
N ASN A 99 4.33 13.60 -1.88
CA ASN A 99 4.36 14.19 -3.22
C ASN A 99 3.84 13.24 -4.33
N ASP A 100 2.80 12.45 -4.02
CA ASP A 100 2.17 11.57 -5.00
C ASP A 100 1.37 12.39 -6.03
N ARG A 101 1.72 12.23 -7.31
CA ARG A 101 1.10 12.96 -8.44
C ARG A 101 -0.01 12.18 -9.13
N ASN A 102 -0.34 11.00 -8.66
CA ASN A 102 -1.35 10.15 -9.29
C ASN A 102 -2.76 10.74 -9.10
N ARG A 103 -3.40 11.08 -10.20
CA ARG A 103 -4.71 11.76 -10.21
C ARG A 103 -5.83 10.96 -9.55
N ILE A 104 -5.74 9.61 -9.56
CA ILE A 104 -6.78 8.76 -8.99
C ILE A 104 -6.96 8.95 -7.48
N HIS A 105 -5.96 9.49 -6.79
CA HIS A 105 -6.00 9.82 -5.37
C HIS A 105 -6.45 11.26 -5.09
N ARG A 106 -6.47 12.12 -6.11
CA ARG A 106 -6.74 13.56 -5.99
C ARG A 106 -8.11 13.97 -6.53
N GLU A 107 -8.77 13.09 -7.26
CA GLU A 107 -10.06 13.34 -7.91
C GLU A 107 -11.11 12.32 -7.45
N ALA A 108 -12.38 12.75 -7.36
CA ALA A 108 -13.47 11.85 -7.03
C ALA A 108 -13.52 10.64 -8.00
N PRO A 109 -13.78 9.45 -7.49
CA PRO A 109 -14.20 9.07 -6.13
C PRO A 109 -13.07 8.85 -5.11
N TYR A 110 -11.92 9.45 -5.22
CA TYR A 110 -10.78 9.39 -4.31
C TYR A 110 -10.40 7.96 -3.91
N ILE A 111 -9.58 7.31 -4.73
CA ILE A 111 -9.06 5.98 -4.41
C ILE A 111 -8.01 6.11 -3.30
N VAL A 112 -8.11 5.28 -2.28
CA VAL A 112 -7.11 5.21 -1.20
C VAL A 112 -5.78 4.72 -1.77
N PRO A 113 -4.65 5.44 -1.55
CA PRO A 113 -3.34 4.96 -1.95
C PRO A 113 -2.99 3.64 -1.28
N GLY A 114 -2.52 2.65 -2.06
CA GLY A 114 -2.13 1.35 -1.51
C GLY A 114 -1.01 1.46 -0.46
N LEU A 115 -0.12 2.46 -0.61
CA LEU A 115 0.94 2.73 0.37
C LEU A 115 0.42 3.32 1.68
N LEU A 116 -0.67 4.08 1.66
CA LEU A 116 -1.34 4.54 2.87
C LEU A 116 -1.95 3.37 3.64
N ILE A 117 -2.57 2.41 2.94
CA ILE A 117 -3.07 1.17 3.54
C ILE A 117 -1.91 0.37 4.17
N LEU A 118 -0.81 0.19 3.43
CA LEU A 118 0.38 -0.52 3.92
C LEU A 118 0.95 0.13 5.19
N GLU A 119 1.10 1.46 5.18
CA GLU A 119 1.61 2.23 6.32
C GLU A 119 0.69 2.12 7.54
N HIS A 120 -0.62 2.21 7.32
CA HIS A 120 -1.59 2.07 8.41
C HIS A 120 -1.56 0.67 9.04
N LEU A 121 -1.53 -0.39 8.22
CA LEU A 121 -1.40 -1.76 8.71
C LEU A 121 -0.11 -1.91 9.52
N TRP A 122 1.02 -1.42 9.00
CA TRP A 122 2.31 -1.47 9.68
C TRP A 122 2.28 -0.75 11.03
N ASN A 123 1.74 0.45 11.09
CA ASN A 123 1.81 1.29 12.29
C ASN A 123 0.80 0.90 13.39
N HIS A 124 -0.36 0.35 13.02
CA HIS A 124 -1.48 0.21 13.94
C HIS A 124 -1.96 -1.22 14.17
N MET A 125 -1.66 -2.15 13.26
CA MET A 125 -2.21 -3.50 13.29
C MET A 125 -1.16 -4.60 13.47
N ILE A 126 0.12 -4.25 13.44
CA ILE A 126 1.23 -5.20 13.48
C ILE A 126 1.93 -5.14 14.84
N ASN A 127 2.20 -6.31 15.42
CA ASN A 127 3.03 -6.40 16.61
C ASN A 127 4.53 -6.37 16.21
N HIS A 128 5.14 -5.20 16.35
CA HIS A 128 6.55 -4.98 16.00
C HIS A 128 7.57 -5.76 16.83
N ASN A 129 7.15 -6.38 17.94
CA ASN A 129 8.07 -7.20 18.74
C ASN A 129 8.39 -8.56 18.07
N THR A 130 7.56 -9.00 17.14
CA THR A 130 7.70 -10.31 16.48
C THR A 130 7.73 -10.19 14.97
N THR A 131 7.12 -9.16 14.38
CA THR A 131 6.97 -9.00 12.94
C THR A 131 8.03 -8.08 12.39
N VAL A 132 8.79 -8.56 11.43
CA VAL A 132 9.88 -7.84 10.76
C VAL A 132 9.51 -7.36 9.35
N GLY A 133 8.39 -7.82 8.81
CA GLY A 133 7.96 -7.42 7.48
C GLY A 133 6.49 -7.68 7.20
N VAL A 134 5.98 -7.03 6.17
CA VAL A 134 4.60 -7.16 5.68
C VAL A 134 4.56 -7.14 4.16
N SER A 135 3.84 -8.08 3.55
CA SER A 135 3.46 -7.97 2.13
C SER A 135 1.97 -7.73 2.01
N ILE A 136 1.58 -6.98 0.98
CA ILE A 136 0.18 -6.73 0.65
C ILE A 136 -0.04 -6.91 -0.85
N ARG A 137 -1.15 -7.56 -1.21
CA ARG A 137 -1.63 -7.69 -2.58
C ARG A 137 -3.00 -7.02 -2.67
N PHE A 138 -3.12 -6.06 -3.56
CA PHE A 138 -4.35 -5.35 -3.84
C PHE A 138 -5.14 -6.09 -4.92
N LEU A 139 -6.44 -6.28 -4.70
CA LEU A 139 -7.36 -7.02 -5.58
C LEU A 139 -8.44 -6.10 -6.14
N SER A 140 -8.86 -5.11 -5.36
CA SER A 140 -9.87 -4.12 -5.76
C SER A 140 -9.56 -2.77 -5.10
N PRO A 141 -9.94 -1.65 -5.72
CA PRO A 141 -9.75 -0.33 -5.14
C PRO A 141 -10.59 -0.13 -3.88
N MET A 142 -10.00 0.47 -2.86
CA MET A 142 -10.67 1.05 -1.70
C MET A 142 -10.95 2.52 -1.99
N LEU A 143 -12.14 3.00 -1.70
CA LEU A 143 -12.51 4.41 -1.87
C LEU A 143 -12.40 5.16 -0.53
N ALA A 144 -12.31 6.48 -0.60
CA ALA A 144 -12.52 7.33 0.58
C ALA A 144 -13.86 6.95 1.24
N ASP A 145 -13.86 6.93 2.57
CA ASP A 145 -15.00 6.62 3.43
C ASP A 145 -15.55 5.17 3.29
N ASP A 146 -14.86 4.28 2.54
CA ASP A 146 -15.11 2.84 2.67
C ASP A 146 -14.74 2.38 4.07
N CYS A 147 -15.62 1.59 4.71
CA CYS A 147 -15.38 0.98 5.99
C CYS A 147 -15.06 -0.52 5.79
N VAL A 148 -13.78 -0.86 5.80
CA VAL A 148 -13.25 -2.19 5.45
C VAL A 148 -12.99 -3.00 6.72
N ASN A 149 -13.58 -4.18 6.83
CA ASN A 149 -13.31 -5.11 7.93
C ASN A 149 -11.96 -5.81 7.73
N ILE A 150 -11.16 -5.88 8.80
CA ILE A 150 -9.90 -6.64 8.80
C ILE A 150 -10.16 -8.01 9.42
N ASP A 151 -10.09 -9.05 8.60
CA ASP A 151 -10.26 -10.43 9.03
C ASP A 151 -8.91 -11.15 9.16
N ASN A 152 -8.62 -11.67 10.35
CA ASN A 152 -7.42 -12.44 10.66
C ASN A 152 -7.73 -13.89 11.07
N ARG A 153 -8.99 -14.35 10.88
CA ARG A 153 -9.45 -15.65 11.41
C ARG A 153 -8.82 -16.86 10.72
N ARG A 154 -8.30 -16.72 9.50
CA ARG A 154 -7.75 -17.85 8.75
C ARG A 154 -6.37 -18.29 9.22
N LYS A 155 -5.50 -17.35 9.54
CA LYS A 155 -4.14 -17.57 10.08
C LYS A 155 -3.70 -16.30 10.79
N MET A 156 -2.92 -16.44 11.87
CA MET A 156 -2.41 -15.30 12.63
C MET A 156 -1.47 -14.38 11.83
N ASP A 157 -0.88 -14.89 10.74
CA ASP A 157 0.03 -14.17 9.86
C ASP A 157 -0.63 -13.63 8.58
N VAL A 158 -1.97 -13.72 8.44
CA VAL A 158 -2.70 -13.25 7.25
C VAL A 158 -3.83 -12.33 7.67
N LEU A 159 -3.90 -11.17 7.00
CA LEU A 159 -4.98 -10.18 7.16
C LEU A 159 -5.69 -10.01 5.81
N ASP A 160 -6.99 -10.24 5.77
CA ASP A 160 -7.82 -9.95 4.60
C ASP A 160 -8.63 -8.66 4.87
N GLY A 161 -8.55 -7.69 3.98
CA GLY A 161 -9.41 -6.50 3.98
C GLY A 161 -10.69 -6.77 3.22
N LEU A 162 -11.83 -6.78 3.93
CA LEU A 162 -13.14 -7.16 3.41
C LEU A 162 -14.09 -5.97 3.38
N LEU A 163 -14.73 -5.76 2.25
CA LEU A 163 -15.84 -4.83 2.09
C LEU A 163 -17.07 -5.64 1.66
N ASP A 164 -18.01 -5.88 2.58
CA ASP A 164 -19.02 -6.91 2.46
C ASP A 164 -18.35 -8.28 2.16
N ASP A 165 -18.75 -8.94 1.07
CA ASP A 165 -18.18 -10.22 0.62
C ASP A 165 -16.97 -10.04 -0.32
N MET A 166 -16.56 -8.80 -0.62
CA MET A 166 -15.49 -8.50 -1.54
C MET A 166 -14.16 -8.34 -0.81
N VAL A 167 -13.16 -9.12 -1.22
CA VAL A 167 -11.78 -8.95 -0.73
C VAL A 167 -11.11 -7.81 -1.50
N LEU A 168 -10.77 -6.72 -0.81
CA LEU A 168 -10.06 -5.58 -1.41
C LEU A 168 -8.55 -5.83 -1.43
N PHE A 169 -8.02 -6.42 -0.38
CA PHE A 169 -6.60 -6.76 -0.29
C PHE A 169 -6.35 -7.96 0.61
N LYS A 170 -5.17 -8.56 0.46
CA LYS A 170 -4.62 -9.58 1.36
C LYS A 170 -3.24 -9.16 1.80
N ALA A 171 -3.00 -9.14 3.11
CA ALA A 171 -1.70 -8.88 3.68
C ALA A 171 -1.17 -10.12 4.39
N ARG A 172 0.16 -10.28 4.37
CA ARG A 172 0.86 -11.35 5.10
C ARG A 172 1.97 -10.75 5.93
N LEU A 173 2.03 -11.17 7.19
CA LEU A 173 3.05 -10.77 8.15
C LEU A 173 4.21 -11.76 8.15
N TYR A 174 5.42 -11.28 8.37
CA TYR A 174 6.65 -12.10 8.44
C TYR A 174 7.33 -11.88 9.79
N ASP A 175 7.58 -12.97 10.49
CA ASP A 175 8.28 -12.97 11.77
C ASP A 175 9.74 -13.34 11.59
N GLU A 176 10.63 -12.86 12.49
CA GLU A 176 12.08 -13.14 12.46
C GLU A 176 12.41 -14.63 12.34
N HIS A 177 11.58 -15.49 12.95
CA HIS A 177 11.82 -16.94 12.98
C HIS A 177 11.32 -17.72 11.76
N LYS A 178 10.68 -17.06 10.78
CA LYS A 178 10.14 -17.71 9.58
C LYS A 178 10.89 -17.35 8.28
N THR A 179 11.96 -16.60 8.39
CA THR A 179 12.84 -16.27 7.25
C THR A 179 13.96 -17.31 7.12
N MET A 180 13.60 -18.54 6.77
CA MET A 180 14.53 -19.53 6.22
C MET A 180 13.90 -20.22 5.02
#